data_58492981c4060c5ddc2599ea1a4ea9a2
#
_entry.id   58492981c4060c5ddc2599ea1a4ea9a2
#
_cell.length_a   1.000
_cell.length_b   1.000
_cell.length_c   1.000
_cell.angle_alpha   90.00
_cell.angle_beta   90.00
_cell.angle_gamma   90.00
#
_symmetry.space_group_name_H-M   'P 1'
#
loop_
_entity.id
_entity.type
_entity.pdbx_description
1 polymer ?
#
loop_
_entity_poly.entity_id
_entity_poly.type
_entity_poly.pdbx_seq_one_letter_code
_entity_poly.pdbx_strand_id
1 'polypeptide(L)'
;MSSRFSDEEEPTLTTLKILIIGESGVGKSSLLLRFVDDTFDPEQQATIGVDFRVTTLVIDGNRVKLAIWDTAGQERFRTLTPSYYRGAQGVICVYDVSSRPSFDRLEHWMTEVDTYITKNDAVKMLVANKIDKTNRAVSREEGLQFAKKHRMLFIEASAKTREGVQCAFEELIEKIIQTPGLWESDTKGLRLTNRQQTDASWCNC
;
A
#
# COMPACT_ATOMS: atom_id res chain seq x y z
N MET A 1 29.55 -35.64 13.76
CA MET A 1 29.09 -35.24 12.40
C MET A 1 27.89 -34.33 12.61
N SER A 2 28.10 -33.05 12.59
CA SER A 2 27.05 -32.01 12.80
C SER A 2 26.66 -31.49 11.43
N SER A 3 25.48 -31.88 10.95
CA SER A 3 24.91 -31.38 9.72
C SER A 3 24.45 -29.93 9.97
N ARG A 4 25.20 -28.97 9.47
CA ARG A 4 24.74 -27.59 9.32
C ARG A 4 23.64 -27.61 8.25
N PHE A 5 22.40 -27.47 8.67
CA PHE A 5 21.33 -27.03 7.78
C PHE A 5 21.67 -25.58 7.41
N SER A 6 22.13 -25.37 6.21
CA SER A 6 22.15 -24.05 5.60
C SER A 6 20.70 -23.68 5.33
N ASP A 7 20.20 -22.69 6.06
CA ASP A 7 18.98 -21.96 5.68
C ASP A 7 19.28 -21.27 4.34
N GLU A 8 19.07 -21.99 3.23
CA GLU A 8 19.00 -21.37 1.92
C GLU A 8 17.74 -20.52 1.91
N GLU A 9 17.88 -19.21 2.14
CA GLU A 9 16.79 -18.27 1.94
C GLU A 9 16.29 -18.41 0.49
N GLU A 10 15.05 -18.85 0.33
CA GLU A 10 14.44 -18.93 -0.99
C GLU A 10 14.56 -17.58 -1.71
N PRO A 11 14.93 -17.57 -3.01
CA PRO A 11 15.22 -16.36 -3.73
C PRO A 11 14.00 -15.42 -3.77
N THR A 12 14.21 -14.16 -3.44
CA THR A 12 13.18 -13.12 -3.55
C THR A 12 12.97 -12.77 -5.02
N LEU A 13 11.73 -12.85 -5.50
CA LEU A 13 11.36 -12.54 -6.89
C LEU A 13 11.72 -11.08 -7.24
N THR A 14 11.33 -10.15 -6.40
CA THR A 14 11.58 -8.71 -6.59
C THR A 14 11.43 -7.95 -5.28
N THR A 15 11.89 -6.69 -5.29
CA THR A 15 11.62 -5.73 -4.22
C THR A 15 10.74 -4.62 -4.76
N LEU A 16 9.56 -4.44 -4.18
CA LEU A 16 8.60 -3.41 -4.57
C LEU A 16 8.66 -2.22 -3.61
N LYS A 17 8.70 -1.02 -4.18
CA LYS A 17 8.59 0.23 -3.42
C LYS A 17 7.14 0.67 -3.37
N ILE A 18 6.58 0.74 -2.17
CA ILE A 18 5.22 1.17 -1.89
C ILE A 18 5.26 2.47 -1.09
N LEU A 19 4.47 3.45 -1.50
CA LEU A 19 4.33 4.72 -0.83
C LEU A 19 2.95 4.82 -0.19
N ILE A 20 2.88 5.27 1.07
CA ILE A 20 1.60 5.54 1.76
C ILE A 20 1.48 7.03 1.97
N ILE A 21 0.41 7.64 1.43
CA ILE A 21 0.14 9.08 1.44
C ILE A 21 -1.26 9.38 1.96
N GLY A 22 -1.53 10.63 2.30
CA GLY A 22 -2.81 11.12 2.79
C GLY A 22 -2.63 12.09 3.95
N GLU A 23 -3.71 12.74 4.37
CA GLU A 23 -3.72 13.75 5.42
C GLU A 23 -3.19 13.23 6.77
N SER A 24 -2.83 14.15 7.65
CA SER A 24 -2.43 13.81 9.02
C SER A 24 -3.61 13.18 9.78
N GLY A 25 -3.32 12.18 10.58
CA GLY A 25 -4.31 11.54 11.44
C GLY A 25 -5.30 10.58 10.74
N VAL A 26 -5.20 10.35 9.41
CA VAL A 26 -6.07 9.38 8.70
C VAL A 26 -5.73 7.92 9.01
N GLY A 27 -4.56 7.65 9.63
CA GLY A 27 -4.15 6.32 10.09
C GLY A 27 -3.23 5.58 9.13
N LYS A 28 -2.39 6.28 8.34
CA LYS A 28 -1.38 5.67 7.45
C LYS A 28 -0.43 4.75 8.20
N SER A 29 0.23 5.29 9.23
CA SER A 29 1.16 4.53 10.09
C SER A 29 0.47 3.40 10.84
N SER A 30 -0.78 3.62 11.29
CA SER A 30 -1.57 2.56 11.95
C SER A 30 -1.91 1.41 10.99
N LEU A 31 -2.22 1.70 9.71
CA LEU A 31 -2.42 0.67 8.68
C LEU A 31 -1.13 -0.10 8.43
N LEU A 32 0.01 0.59 8.32
CA LEU A 32 1.31 -0.04 8.12
C LEU A 32 1.69 -0.96 9.30
N LEU A 33 1.57 -0.48 10.53
CA LEU A 33 1.86 -1.27 11.74
C LEU A 33 0.91 -2.47 11.87
N ARG A 34 -0.36 -2.29 11.53
CA ARG A 34 -1.33 -3.39 11.52
C ARG A 34 -0.95 -4.45 10.49
N PHE A 35 -0.50 -4.03 9.31
CA PHE A 35 -0.10 -4.94 8.24
C PHE A 35 1.21 -5.69 8.55
N VAL A 36 2.23 -5.00 9.08
CA VAL A 36 3.57 -5.57 9.28
C VAL A 36 3.70 -6.31 10.61
N ASP A 37 3.23 -5.71 11.70
CA ASP A 37 3.46 -6.17 13.08
C ASP A 37 2.19 -6.71 13.74
N ASP A 38 1.04 -6.66 13.05
CA ASP A 38 -0.30 -6.96 13.57
C ASP A 38 -0.65 -6.20 14.86
N THR A 39 -0.15 -4.96 15.00
CA THR A 39 -0.34 -4.11 16.17
C THR A 39 -1.18 -2.87 15.85
N PHE A 40 -1.81 -2.32 16.87
CA PHE A 40 -2.56 -1.06 16.80
C PHE A 40 -2.40 -0.28 18.11
N ASP A 41 -1.91 0.94 17.99
CA ASP A 41 -1.81 1.87 19.11
C ASP A 41 -2.78 3.04 18.89
N PRO A 42 -3.81 3.20 19.74
CA PRO A 42 -4.75 4.32 19.65
C PRO A 42 -4.11 5.67 19.98
N GLU A 43 -2.98 5.70 20.69
CA GLU A 43 -2.26 6.91 21.10
C GLU A 43 -1.08 7.21 20.17
N GLN A 44 -1.01 6.54 19.01
CA GLN A 44 0.09 6.73 18.07
C GLN A 44 0.28 8.19 17.70
N GLN A 45 1.49 8.70 17.93
CA GLN A 45 1.86 10.07 17.63
C GLN A 45 1.95 10.31 16.12
N ALA A 46 1.81 11.59 15.73
CA ALA A 46 1.96 11.98 14.34
C ALA A 46 3.38 11.66 13.82
N THR A 47 3.46 11.07 12.64
CA THR A 47 4.72 10.76 11.97
C THR A 47 5.50 12.04 11.67
N ILE A 48 6.76 12.09 12.10
CA ILE A 48 7.69 13.19 11.79
C ILE A 48 8.59 12.72 10.64
N GLY A 49 8.48 13.36 9.50
CA GLY A 49 9.25 12.99 8.31
C GLY A 49 8.67 11.76 7.58
N VAL A 50 9.46 10.70 7.47
CA VAL A 50 9.09 9.45 6.80
C VAL A 50 9.55 8.28 7.64
N ASP A 51 8.68 7.29 7.86
CA ASP A 51 9.06 5.99 8.38
C ASP A 51 9.25 4.99 7.24
N PHE A 52 10.20 4.10 7.38
CA PHE A 52 10.54 3.09 6.37
C PHE A 52 10.48 1.70 6.99
N ARG A 53 9.66 0.84 6.39
CA ARG A 53 9.52 -0.56 6.81
C ARG A 53 9.79 -1.51 5.66
N VAL A 54 10.37 -2.64 6.00
CA VAL A 54 10.61 -3.74 5.06
C VAL A 54 9.93 -4.99 5.58
N THR A 55 9.15 -5.63 4.72
CA THR A 55 8.53 -6.92 5.01
C THR A 55 8.58 -7.80 3.77
N THR A 56 8.27 -9.09 3.91
CA THR A 56 8.23 -10.04 2.78
C THR A 56 6.88 -10.73 2.79
N LEU A 57 6.24 -10.78 1.62
CA LEU A 57 5.03 -11.55 1.39
C LEU A 57 5.29 -12.69 0.41
N VAL A 58 4.45 -13.72 0.48
CA VAL A 58 4.40 -14.79 -0.51
C VAL A 58 3.11 -14.62 -1.31
N ILE A 59 3.23 -14.28 -2.58
CA ILE A 59 2.12 -14.11 -3.53
C ILE A 59 2.29 -15.14 -4.65
N ASP A 60 1.29 -15.98 -4.86
CA ASP A 60 1.32 -17.07 -5.86
C ASP A 60 2.60 -17.94 -5.78
N GLY A 61 3.07 -18.20 -4.55
CA GLY A 61 4.28 -18.99 -4.32
C GLY A 61 5.59 -18.23 -4.56
N ASN A 62 5.54 -16.95 -4.89
CA ASN A 62 6.73 -16.10 -5.08
C ASN A 62 6.96 -15.20 -3.85
N ARG A 63 8.18 -15.18 -3.35
CA ARG A 63 8.58 -14.25 -2.27
C ARG A 63 8.81 -12.86 -2.84
N VAL A 64 8.06 -11.88 -2.36
CA VAL A 64 8.15 -10.48 -2.76
C VAL A 64 8.53 -9.64 -1.55
N LYS A 65 9.62 -8.91 -1.67
CA LYS A 65 10.07 -7.98 -0.63
C LYS A 65 9.41 -6.62 -0.84
N LEU A 66 8.86 -6.07 0.23
CA LEU A 66 8.20 -4.77 0.21
C LEU A 66 9.04 -3.75 0.95
N ALA A 67 9.38 -2.65 0.29
CA ALA A 67 9.96 -1.46 0.87
C ALA A 67 8.87 -0.40 0.99
N ILE A 68 8.30 -0.24 2.18
CA ILE A 68 7.13 0.60 2.41
C ILE A 68 7.56 1.92 3.06
N TRP A 69 7.16 3.02 2.44
CA TRP A 69 7.47 4.38 2.87
C TRP A 69 6.20 5.05 3.41
N ASP A 70 6.11 5.20 4.72
CA ASP A 70 5.02 5.91 5.40
C ASP A 70 5.39 7.39 5.53
N THR A 71 4.60 8.26 4.91
CA THR A 71 4.89 9.70 4.86
C THR A 71 4.10 10.48 5.91
N ALA A 72 4.73 11.54 6.44
CA ALA A 72 4.02 12.52 7.25
C ALA A 72 2.87 13.18 6.46
N GLY A 73 1.67 13.22 7.04
CA GLY A 73 0.51 13.86 6.41
C GLY A 73 0.49 15.38 6.52
N GLN A 74 1.37 15.99 7.32
CA GLN A 74 1.39 17.44 7.54
C GLN A 74 2.27 18.14 6.50
N GLU A 75 1.75 19.23 5.92
CA GLU A 75 2.42 20.04 4.88
C GLU A 75 3.78 20.59 5.32
N ARG A 76 3.95 20.94 6.60
CA ARG A 76 5.23 21.46 7.14
C ARG A 76 6.37 20.45 7.16
N PHE A 77 6.06 19.16 7.01
CA PHE A 77 7.06 18.08 6.95
C PHE A 77 7.27 17.54 5.53
N ARG A 78 6.62 18.15 4.51
CA ARG A 78 6.68 17.72 3.11
C ARG A 78 7.92 18.19 2.34
N THR A 79 8.83 18.92 2.92
CA THR A 79 9.98 19.55 2.22
C THR A 79 10.93 18.56 1.52
N LEU A 80 10.76 17.26 1.70
CA LEU A 80 11.60 16.22 1.09
C LEU A 80 10.86 15.34 0.06
N THR A 81 9.72 15.77 -0.40
CA THR A 81 8.69 14.95 -1.04
C THR A 81 9.04 14.33 -2.40
N PRO A 82 9.65 15.01 -3.40
CA PRO A 82 9.83 14.45 -4.74
C PRO A 82 10.67 13.16 -4.77
N SER A 83 11.67 13.05 -3.89
CA SER A 83 12.55 11.87 -3.85
C SER A 83 11.85 10.60 -3.37
N TYR A 84 10.77 10.72 -2.58
CA TYR A 84 10.02 9.56 -2.09
C TYR A 84 9.14 8.94 -3.16
N TYR A 85 8.56 9.74 -4.06
CA TYR A 85 7.74 9.27 -5.17
C TYR A 85 8.53 8.55 -6.26
N ARG A 86 9.80 8.90 -6.39
CA ARG A 86 10.65 8.36 -7.45
C ARG A 86 10.79 6.84 -7.33
N GLY A 87 10.45 6.13 -8.40
CA GLY A 87 10.59 4.68 -8.49
C GLY A 87 9.52 3.88 -7.73
N ALA A 88 8.50 4.51 -7.14
CA ALA A 88 7.40 3.79 -6.51
C ALA A 88 6.61 3.02 -7.57
N GLN A 89 6.39 1.73 -7.33
CA GLN A 89 5.54 0.86 -8.14
C GLN A 89 4.09 0.85 -7.63
N GLY A 90 3.87 1.12 -6.34
CA GLY A 90 2.55 1.22 -5.75
C GLY A 90 2.40 2.46 -4.87
N VAL A 91 1.19 3.03 -4.86
CA VAL A 91 0.81 4.16 -4.00
C VAL A 91 -0.50 3.85 -3.32
N ILE A 92 -0.50 3.88 -1.98
CA ILE A 92 -1.70 3.77 -1.15
C ILE A 92 -2.07 5.18 -0.69
N CYS A 93 -3.22 5.69 -1.15
CA CYS A 93 -3.77 6.96 -0.72
C CYS A 93 -4.87 6.71 0.33
N VAL A 94 -4.72 7.29 1.52
CA VAL A 94 -5.58 7.01 2.67
C VAL A 94 -6.40 8.23 3.06
N TYR A 95 -7.69 8.02 3.32
CA TYR A 95 -8.55 9.00 3.99
C TYR A 95 -9.31 8.37 5.16
N ASP A 96 -9.79 9.20 6.09
CA ASP A 96 -10.63 8.79 7.23
C ASP A 96 -12.10 8.94 6.86
N VAL A 97 -12.88 7.86 6.85
CA VAL A 97 -14.31 7.88 6.48
C VAL A 97 -15.15 8.81 7.37
N SER A 98 -14.68 9.16 8.56
CA SER A 98 -15.33 10.11 9.48
C SER A 98 -14.89 11.56 9.27
N SER A 99 -13.95 11.83 8.36
CA SER A 99 -13.38 13.16 8.12
C SER A 99 -13.57 13.59 6.67
N ARG A 100 -14.63 14.38 6.41
CA ARG A 100 -14.87 15.01 5.09
C ARG A 100 -13.64 15.76 4.58
N PRO A 101 -12.96 16.61 5.39
CA PRO A 101 -11.77 17.32 4.92
C PRO A 101 -10.65 16.42 4.42
N SER A 102 -10.47 15.22 5.01
CA SER A 102 -9.44 14.29 4.54
C SER A 102 -9.76 13.70 3.17
N PHE A 103 -11.04 13.54 2.84
CA PHE A 103 -11.52 13.12 1.53
C PHE A 103 -11.40 14.25 0.48
N ASP A 104 -11.81 15.45 0.83
CA ASP A 104 -11.76 16.61 -0.08
C ASP A 104 -10.31 16.96 -0.49
N ARG A 105 -9.32 16.61 0.34
CA ARG A 105 -7.90 16.79 0.04
C ARG A 105 -7.31 15.73 -0.90
N LEU A 106 -8.03 14.67 -1.24
CA LEU A 106 -7.52 13.59 -2.11
C LEU A 106 -7.12 14.09 -3.50
N GLU A 107 -7.83 15.07 -4.08
CA GLU A 107 -7.47 15.65 -5.37
C GLU A 107 -6.06 16.28 -5.34
N HIS A 108 -5.71 16.93 -4.24
CA HIS A 108 -4.39 17.49 -4.06
C HIS A 108 -3.32 16.38 -4.01
N TRP A 109 -3.59 15.28 -3.28
CA TRP A 109 -2.68 14.13 -3.23
C TRP A 109 -2.51 13.48 -4.60
N MET A 110 -3.58 13.37 -5.39
CA MET A 110 -3.48 12.84 -6.76
C MET A 110 -2.66 13.72 -7.67
N THR A 111 -2.81 15.04 -7.57
CA THR A 111 -1.96 16.00 -8.32
C THR A 111 -0.48 15.83 -7.95
N GLU A 112 -0.18 15.61 -6.67
CA GLU A 112 1.18 15.39 -6.19
C GLU A 112 1.75 14.05 -6.72
N VAL A 113 0.97 12.97 -6.68
CA VAL A 113 1.34 11.68 -7.28
C VAL A 113 1.65 11.84 -8.77
N ASP A 114 0.75 12.42 -9.53
CA ASP A 114 0.90 12.57 -10.99
C ASP A 114 2.07 13.49 -11.38
N THR A 115 2.48 14.39 -10.47
CA THR A 115 3.62 15.30 -10.68
C THR A 115 4.96 14.61 -10.43
N TYR A 116 5.07 13.75 -9.41
CA TYR A 116 6.35 13.27 -8.92
C TYR A 116 6.61 11.79 -9.16
N ILE A 117 5.58 11.00 -9.46
CA ILE A 117 5.78 9.58 -9.76
C ILE A 117 6.50 9.42 -11.10
N THR A 118 7.50 8.56 -11.13
CA THR A 118 8.32 8.34 -12.35
C THR A 118 7.96 7.06 -13.09
N LYS A 119 7.16 6.18 -12.49
CA LYS A 119 6.63 4.97 -13.12
C LYS A 119 5.21 5.25 -13.60
N ASN A 120 5.01 5.42 -14.90
CA ASN A 120 3.71 5.82 -15.49
C ASN A 120 2.57 4.84 -15.16
N ASP A 121 2.91 3.56 -15.03
CA ASP A 121 1.95 2.48 -14.77
C ASP A 121 1.85 2.11 -13.29
N ALA A 122 2.39 2.94 -12.38
CA ALA A 122 2.32 2.69 -10.95
C ALA A 122 0.88 2.44 -10.50
N VAL A 123 0.68 1.35 -9.76
CA VAL A 123 -0.65 0.97 -9.28
C VAL A 123 -1.03 1.87 -8.12
N LYS A 124 -2.21 2.49 -8.22
CA LYS A 124 -2.75 3.36 -7.18
C LYS A 124 -3.91 2.67 -6.47
N MET A 125 -3.96 2.75 -5.15
CA MET A 125 -5.07 2.25 -4.33
C MET A 125 -5.58 3.35 -3.41
N LEU A 126 -6.89 3.49 -3.33
CA LEU A 126 -7.58 4.34 -2.36
C LEU A 126 -8.06 3.48 -1.19
N VAL A 127 -7.63 3.83 0.01
CA VAL A 127 -8.07 3.17 1.25
C VAL A 127 -8.97 4.11 2.05
N ALA A 128 -10.24 3.72 2.21
CA ALA A 128 -11.20 4.33 3.11
C ALA A 128 -11.01 3.76 4.52
N ASN A 129 -10.23 4.42 5.36
CA ASN A 129 -9.84 3.90 6.66
C ASN A 129 -10.81 4.32 7.78
N LYS A 130 -10.75 3.60 8.91
CA LYS A 130 -11.52 3.80 10.14
C LYS A 130 -13.01 3.51 9.98
N ILE A 131 -13.35 2.49 9.20
CA ILE A 131 -14.75 2.05 9.01
C ILE A 131 -15.43 1.55 10.28
N ASP A 132 -14.65 1.28 11.34
CA ASP A 132 -15.13 0.97 12.69
C ASP A 132 -15.86 2.15 13.38
N LYS A 133 -15.71 3.37 12.83
CA LYS A 133 -16.37 4.55 13.37
C LYS A 133 -17.83 4.66 12.92
N THR A 134 -18.73 5.00 13.84
CA THR A 134 -20.15 5.15 13.57
C THR A 134 -20.53 6.48 12.92
N ASN A 135 -19.69 7.52 13.08
CA ASN A 135 -19.90 8.87 12.56
C ASN A 135 -19.32 9.05 11.16
N ARG A 136 -19.68 8.18 10.23
CA ARG A 136 -19.23 8.25 8.83
C ARG A 136 -19.68 9.58 8.19
N ALA A 137 -18.74 10.31 7.58
CA ALA A 137 -18.96 11.56 6.85
C ALA A 137 -18.80 11.41 5.32
N VAL A 138 -18.20 10.31 4.86
CA VAL A 138 -17.98 10.00 3.43
C VAL A 138 -18.56 8.62 3.16
N SER A 139 -19.48 8.52 2.20
CA SER A 139 -20.08 7.23 1.84
C SER A 139 -19.10 6.35 1.07
N ARG A 140 -19.39 5.04 1.03
CA ARG A 140 -18.60 4.09 0.22
C ARG A 140 -18.69 4.42 -1.26
N GLU A 141 -19.85 4.86 -1.72
CA GLU A 141 -20.14 5.24 -3.11
C GLU A 141 -19.28 6.41 -3.56
N GLU A 142 -19.12 7.45 -2.71
CA GLU A 142 -18.24 8.59 -3.00
C GLU A 142 -16.78 8.14 -3.14
N GLY A 143 -16.29 7.30 -2.23
CA GLY A 143 -14.94 6.73 -2.30
C GLY A 143 -14.73 5.92 -3.59
N LEU A 144 -15.68 5.05 -3.92
CA LEU A 144 -15.63 4.24 -5.13
C LEU A 144 -15.68 5.09 -6.42
N GLN A 145 -16.49 6.14 -6.45
CA GLN A 145 -16.55 7.08 -7.60
C GLN A 145 -15.22 7.83 -7.77
N PHE A 146 -14.62 8.29 -6.67
CA PHE A 146 -13.31 8.91 -6.70
C PHE A 146 -12.24 7.94 -7.23
N ALA A 147 -12.20 6.71 -6.72
CA ALA A 147 -11.25 5.70 -7.18
C ALA A 147 -11.40 5.39 -8.67
N LYS A 148 -12.63 5.25 -9.17
CA LYS A 148 -12.91 5.05 -10.60
C LYS A 148 -12.42 6.22 -11.45
N LYS A 149 -12.68 7.47 -11.02
CA LYS A 149 -12.24 8.69 -11.72
C LYS A 149 -10.71 8.69 -11.90
N HIS A 150 -9.97 8.28 -10.89
CA HIS A 150 -8.51 8.29 -10.88
C HIS A 150 -7.86 6.94 -11.24
N ARG A 151 -8.65 5.95 -11.70
CA ARG A 151 -8.19 4.59 -12.07
C ARG A 151 -7.43 3.90 -10.94
N MET A 152 -7.96 4.01 -9.73
CA MET A 152 -7.41 3.41 -8.53
C MET A 152 -8.17 2.13 -8.15
N LEU A 153 -7.50 1.20 -7.50
CA LEU A 153 -8.15 0.18 -6.69
C LEU A 153 -8.83 0.86 -5.50
N PHE A 154 -9.86 0.24 -4.94
CA PHE A 154 -10.61 0.79 -3.81
C PHE A 154 -10.92 -0.26 -2.77
N ILE A 155 -10.56 0.02 -1.53
CA ILE A 155 -10.91 -0.83 -0.40
C ILE A 155 -11.31 0.00 0.82
N GLU A 156 -12.20 -0.55 1.62
CA GLU A 156 -12.53 -0.05 2.96
C GLU A 156 -11.74 -0.83 4.00
N ALA A 157 -11.20 -0.16 5.01
CA ALA A 157 -10.35 -0.79 6.01
C ALA A 157 -10.49 -0.16 7.40
N SER A 158 -10.09 -0.91 8.41
CA SER A 158 -9.88 -0.42 9.77
C SER A 158 -8.59 -0.99 10.35
N ALA A 159 -7.60 -0.14 10.56
CA ALA A 159 -6.39 -0.54 11.28
C ALA A 159 -6.71 -1.02 12.72
N LYS A 160 -7.79 -0.52 13.33
CA LYS A 160 -8.23 -0.91 14.67
C LYS A 160 -8.79 -2.33 14.70
N THR A 161 -9.69 -2.68 13.78
CA THR A 161 -10.36 -3.99 13.75
C THR A 161 -9.66 -5.02 12.87
N ARG A 162 -8.63 -4.64 12.12
CA ARG A 162 -7.89 -5.42 11.09
C ARG A 162 -8.63 -5.56 9.76
N GLU A 163 -9.92 -5.24 9.73
CA GLU A 163 -10.77 -5.42 8.56
C GLU A 163 -10.17 -4.72 7.34
N GLY A 164 -10.08 -5.42 6.21
CA GLY A 164 -9.60 -4.93 4.93
C GLY A 164 -8.11 -4.57 4.85
N VAL A 165 -7.33 -4.61 5.95
CA VAL A 165 -5.93 -4.16 5.94
C VAL A 165 -5.05 -5.09 5.13
N GLN A 166 -5.10 -6.39 5.41
CA GLN A 166 -4.32 -7.39 4.67
C GLN A 166 -4.68 -7.38 3.18
N CYS A 167 -5.97 -7.39 2.86
CA CYS A 167 -6.47 -7.34 1.48
C CYS A 167 -5.98 -6.10 0.72
N ALA A 168 -5.91 -4.93 1.36
CA ALA A 168 -5.42 -3.71 0.73
C ALA A 168 -4.00 -3.85 0.19
N PHE A 169 -3.11 -4.43 0.98
CA PHE A 169 -1.72 -4.62 0.55
C PHE A 169 -1.61 -5.77 -0.46
N GLU A 170 -2.29 -6.89 -0.24
CA GLU A 170 -2.25 -8.05 -1.16
C GLU A 170 -2.77 -7.70 -2.55
N GLU A 171 -3.96 -7.08 -2.67
CA GLU A 171 -4.54 -6.67 -3.95
C GLU A 171 -3.64 -5.66 -4.70
N LEU A 172 -3.03 -4.71 -3.97
CA LEU A 172 -2.09 -3.78 -4.58
C LEU A 172 -0.89 -4.51 -5.16
N ILE A 173 -0.29 -5.43 -4.40
CA ILE A 173 0.92 -6.15 -4.78
C ILE A 173 0.62 -7.12 -5.93
N GLU A 174 -0.47 -7.87 -5.86
CA GLU A 174 -0.92 -8.73 -6.95
C GLU A 174 -1.07 -7.95 -8.25
N LYS A 175 -1.70 -6.77 -8.18
CA LYS A 175 -1.86 -5.92 -9.36
C LYS A 175 -0.54 -5.40 -9.92
N ILE A 176 0.45 -5.09 -9.05
CA ILE A 176 1.79 -4.71 -9.48
C ILE A 176 2.48 -5.88 -10.18
N ILE A 177 2.40 -7.10 -9.61
CA ILE A 177 3.02 -8.31 -10.19
C ILE A 177 2.38 -8.66 -11.53
N GLN A 178 1.07 -8.49 -11.67
CA GLN A 178 0.34 -8.65 -12.94
C GLN A 178 0.70 -7.59 -13.99
N THR A 179 1.54 -6.60 -13.66
CA THR A 179 1.99 -5.54 -14.56
C THR A 179 3.51 -5.65 -14.76
N PRO A 180 4.00 -6.55 -15.63
CA PRO A 180 5.42 -6.89 -15.75
C PRO A 180 6.36 -5.69 -15.94
N GLY A 181 5.95 -4.68 -16.71
CA GLY A 181 6.72 -3.47 -16.93
C GLY A 181 7.06 -2.65 -15.68
N LEU A 182 6.40 -2.91 -14.54
CA LEU A 182 6.69 -2.23 -13.28
C LEU A 182 7.88 -2.81 -12.52
N TRP A 183 8.17 -4.10 -12.66
CA TRP A 183 9.15 -4.79 -11.81
C TRP A 183 10.18 -5.66 -12.56
N GLU A 184 9.90 -6.12 -13.78
CA GLU A 184 10.81 -7.00 -14.52
C GLU A 184 12.11 -6.32 -15.00
N SER A 185 12.14 -4.99 -15.06
CA SER A 185 13.32 -4.26 -15.58
C SER A 185 14.58 -4.41 -14.74
N ASP A 186 14.45 -4.87 -13.50
CA ASP A 186 15.55 -5.03 -12.55
C ASP A 186 16.04 -6.50 -12.40
N THR A 187 15.34 -7.46 -13.03
CA THR A 187 15.65 -8.89 -12.90
C THR A 187 15.91 -9.56 -14.24
N LYS A 188 17.07 -9.29 -14.82
CA LYS A 188 17.59 -10.20 -15.88
C LYS A 188 17.99 -11.53 -15.24
N GLY A 189 17.05 -12.49 -15.18
CA GLY A 189 17.45 -13.85 -14.86
C GLY A 189 16.44 -14.82 -14.26
N LEU A 190 15.31 -14.40 -13.69
CA LEU A 190 14.32 -15.33 -13.12
C LEU A 190 13.11 -15.49 -14.04
N ARG A 191 12.92 -16.71 -14.57
CA ARG A 191 11.69 -17.08 -15.31
C ARG A 191 10.61 -17.47 -14.31
N LEU A 192 9.43 -16.85 -14.43
CA LEU A 192 8.21 -17.30 -13.76
C LEU A 192 7.88 -18.73 -14.16
N THR A 193 7.73 -19.62 -13.20
CA THR A 193 7.11 -20.93 -13.46
C THR A 193 5.63 -20.72 -13.66
N ASN A 194 5.19 -20.84 -14.91
CA ASN A 194 3.78 -20.76 -15.28
C ASN A 194 3.03 -21.91 -14.60
N ARG A 195 2.31 -21.64 -13.51
CA ARG A 195 1.37 -22.57 -12.91
C ARG A 195 -0.01 -22.26 -13.50
N GLN A 196 -0.62 -23.26 -14.11
CA GLN A 196 -1.93 -23.22 -14.74
C GLN A 196 -2.98 -22.52 -13.84
N GLN A 197 -3.79 -21.68 -14.49
CA GLN A 197 -4.99 -21.09 -13.94
C GLN A 197 -5.82 -22.17 -13.23
N THR A 198 -5.91 -22.09 -11.93
CA THR A 198 -6.98 -22.68 -11.15
C THR A 198 -7.87 -21.52 -10.70
N ASP A 199 -9.17 -21.73 -10.93
CA ASP A 199 -10.26 -20.78 -10.74
C ASP A 199 -10.10 -19.83 -9.55
N ALA A 200 -10.34 -18.55 -9.86
CA ALA A 200 -10.39 -17.47 -8.89
C ALA A 200 -11.38 -17.78 -7.76
N SER A 201 -10.87 -18.18 -6.62
CA SER A 201 -11.62 -18.06 -5.38
C SER A 201 -11.46 -16.61 -4.91
N TRP A 202 -12.52 -15.85 -5.04
CA TRP A 202 -12.65 -14.49 -4.50
C TRP A 202 -12.33 -14.51 -3.00
N CYS A 203 -11.37 -13.72 -2.58
CA CYS A 203 -11.18 -13.46 -1.16
C CYS A 203 -12.47 -12.92 -0.56
N ASN A 204 -13.10 -13.69 0.33
CA ASN A 204 -14.19 -13.22 1.16
C ASN A 204 -13.60 -12.33 2.26
N CYS A 205 -13.42 -11.07 1.95
CA CYS A 205 -13.20 -10.01 2.94
C CYS A 205 -14.52 -9.38 3.34
#